data_259ce1255ff4631982ca61d480eadc6e
#
_entry.id   259ce1255ff4631982ca61d480eadc6e
#
_cell.length_a   1.000
_cell.length_b   1.000
_cell.length_c   1.000
_cell.angle_alpha   90.00
_cell.angle_beta   90.00
_cell.angle_gamma   90.00
#
_symmetry.space_group_name_H-M   'P 1'
#
loop_
_entity.id
_entity.type
_entity.pdbx_description
1 polymer ?
#
loop_
_entity_poly.entity_id
_entity_poly.type
_entity_poly.pdbx_seq_one_letter_code
_entity_poly.pdbx_strand_id
1 'polypeptide(L)'
;MRQDKYLKVSRVIKRRTLANEVADAGRVLVNGKPAKASYTVKIGDIIEVTFGNRPVKIRVLSDVEQKGKDVAREMFEVIEG
;
A
#
# COMPACT_ATOMS: atom_id res chain seq x y z
N MET A 1 3.63 9.29 5.21
CA MET A 1 4.22 7.94 5.41
C MET A 1 4.74 7.39 4.09
N ARG A 2 5.91 6.78 4.10
CA ARG A 2 6.44 6.14 2.90
C ARG A 2 5.55 4.97 2.48
N GLN A 3 5.48 4.73 1.18
CA GLN A 3 4.64 3.68 0.62
C GLN A 3 5.00 2.29 1.15
N ASP A 4 6.29 1.97 1.25
CA ASP A 4 6.73 0.67 1.75
C ASP A 4 6.31 0.47 3.21
N LYS A 5 6.42 1.51 4.03
CA LYS A 5 5.96 1.46 5.41
C LYS A 5 4.44 1.35 5.47
N TYR A 6 3.73 2.11 4.64
CA TYR A 6 2.27 2.09 4.59
C TYR A 6 1.75 0.68 4.28
N LEU A 7 2.31 0.04 3.26
CA LEU A 7 1.89 -1.30 2.88
C LEU A 7 2.12 -2.33 3.99
N LYS A 8 3.19 -2.15 4.77
CA LYS A 8 3.47 -3.03 5.90
C LYS A 8 2.54 -2.76 7.08
N VAL A 9 2.39 -1.49 7.50
CA VAL A 9 1.57 -1.18 8.68
C VAL A 9 0.09 -1.37 8.42
N SER A 10 -0.36 -1.23 7.19
CA SER A 10 -1.75 -1.51 6.80
C SER A 10 -2.01 -3.00 6.62
N ARG A 11 -0.96 -3.83 6.74
CA ARG A 11 -1.03 -5.28 6.60
C ARG A 11 -1.39 -5.79 5.20
N VAL A 12 -1.29 -4.93 4.20
CA VAL A 12 -1.43 -5.35 2.81
C VAL A 12 -0.27 -6.28 2.45
N ILE A 13 0.91 -5.96 2.94
CA ILE A 13 2.12 -6.78 2.75
C ILE A 13 2.70 -7.08 4.14
N LYS A 14 3.10 -8.34 4.36
CA LYS A 14 3.57 -8.78 5.67
C LYS A 14 4.93 -8.21 6.06
N ARG A 15 5.80 -7.93 5.11
CA ARG A 15 7.16 -7.48 5.37
C ARG A 15 7.46 -6.21 4.58
N ARG A 16 8.10 -5.25 5.23
CA ARG A 16 8.49 -4.00 4.59
C ARG A 16 9.49 -4.23 3.45
N THR A 17 10.39 -5.19 3.62
CA THR A 17 11.35 -5.55 2.57
C THR A 17 10.64 -6.02 1.31
N LEU A 18 9.58 -6.81 1.46
CA LEU A 18 8.79 -7.26 0.32
C LEU A 18 8.08 -6.08 -0.34
N ALA A 19 7.53 -5.16 0.45
CA ALA A 19 6.90 -3.95 -0.09
C ALA A 19 7.91 -3.13 -0.91
N ASN A 20 9.14 -3.02 -0.41
CA ASN A 20 10.21 -2.33 -1.12
C ASN A 20 10.55 -3.03 -2.44
N GLU A 21 10.66 -4.35 -2.41
CA GLU A 21 10.97 -5.14 -3.61
C GLU A 21 9.90 -5.02 -4.69
N VAL A 22 8.62 -5.10 -4.33
CA VAL A 22 7.56 -5.01 -5.34
C VAL A 22 7.48 -3.61 -5.92
N ALA A 23 7.75 -2.58 -5.12
CA ALA A 23 7.80 -1.21 -5.61
C ALA A 23 8.99 -1.02 -6.58
N ASP A 24 10.17 -1.53 -6.22
CA ASP A 24 11.35 -1.45 -7.06
C ASP A 24 11.18 -2.22 -8.36
N ALA A 25 10.38 -3.27 -8.35
CA ALA A 25 10.07 -4.05 -9.55
C ALA A 25 9.01 -3.38 -10.44
N GLY A 26 8.51 -2.21 -10.06
CA GLY A 26 7.49 -1.51 -10.84
C GLY A 26 6.09 -2.10 -10.70
N ARG A 27 5.87 -2.90 -9.67
CA ARG A 27 4.59 -3.59 -9.46
C ARG A 27 3.62 -2.86 -8.56
N VAL A 28 4.01 -1.68 -8.09
CA VAL A 28 3.13 -0.84 -7.26
C VAL A 28 2.79 0.41 -8.06
N LEU A 29 1.51 0.62 -8.29
CA LEU A 29 1.00 1.79 -8.99
C LEU A 29 0.23 2.66 -8.00
N VAL A 30 0.42 3.96 -8.09
CA VAL A 30 -0.37 4.92 -7.33
C VAL A 30 -1.07 5.82 -8.33
N ASN A 31 -2.40 5.82 -8.27
CA ASN A 31 -3.22 6.57 -9.21
C ASN A 31 -2.89 6.24 -10.67
N GLY A 32 -2.58 4.97 -10.92
CA GLY A 32 -2.29 4.46 -12.26
C GLY A 32 -0.86 4.63 -12.74
N LYS A 33 0.03 5.16 -11.89
CA LYS A 33 1.43 5.39 -12.26
C LYS A 33 2.37 4.62 -11.35
N PRO A 34 3.47 4.05 -11.87
CA PRO A 34 4.44 3.39 -11.01
C PRO A 34 4.99 4.34 -9.96
N ALA A 35 5.08 3.87 -8.73
CA ALA A 35 5.60 4.66 -7.62
C ALA A 35 6.69 3.90 -6.89
N LYS A 36 7.68 4.65 -6.42
CA LYS A 36 8.81 4.08 -5.67
C LYS A 36 8.41 3.77 -4.22
N ALA A 37 9.18 2.91 -3.58
CA ALA A 37 8.98 2.59 -2.16
C ALA A 37 9.01 3.84 -1.27
N SER A 38 9.77 4.84 -1.67
CA SER A 38 9.91 6.10 -0.92
C SER A 38 8.78 7.10 -1.16
N TYR A 39 7.85 6.80 -2.06
CA TYR A 39 6.72 7.68 -2.33
C TYR A 39 5.92 7.95 -1.05
N THR A 40 5.58 9.21 -0.80
CA THR A 40 4.77 9.58 0.36
C THR A 40 3.29 9.40 0.04
N VAL A 41 2.66 8.48 0.73
CA VAL A 41 1.24 8.14 0.55
C VAL A 41 0.37 9.26 1.08
N LYS A 42 -0.73 9.55 0.36
CA LYS A 42 -1.69 10.57 0.75
C LYS A 42 -3.09 9.97 0.83
N ILE A 43 -3.92 10.53 1.70
CA ILE A 43 -5.32 10.11 1.81
C ILE A 43 -6.00 10.31 0.45
N GLY A 44 -6.73 9.30 0.01
CA GLY A 44 -7.41 9.30 -1.29
C GLY A 44 -6.60 8.66 -2.41
N ASP A 45 -5.33 8.35 -2.19
CA ASP A 45 -4.53 7.66 -3.19
C ASP A 45 -5.09 6.27 -3.46
N ILE A 46 -5.07 5.88 -4.74
CA ILE A 46 -5.45 4.53 -5.16
C ILE A 46 -4.15 3.77 -5.41
N ILE A 47 -3.87 2.80 -4.57
CA ILE A 47 -2.66 1.98 -4.67
C ILE A 47 -3.03 0.62 -5.23
N GLU A 48 -2.35 0.23 -6.30
CA GLU A 48 -2.50 -1.08 -6.90
C GLU A 48 -1.20 -1.84 -6.74
N VAL A 49 -1.26 -3.01 -6.10
CA VAL A 49 -0.10 -3.88 -5.89
C VAL A 49 -0.37 -5.19 -6.60
N THR A 50 0.56 -5.60 -7.45
CA THR A 50 0.45 -6.86 -8.17
C THR A 50 1.30 -7.92 -7.49
N PHE A 51 0.63 -8.95 -6.97
CA PHE A 51 1.28 -10.13 -6.38
C PHE A 51 1.16 -11.28 -7.38
N GLY A 52 2.25 -11.59 -8.07
CA GLY A 52 2.18 -12.62 -9.10
C GLY A 52 1.10 -12.30 -10.12
N ASN A 53 0.02 -13.10 -10.12
CA ASN A 53 -1.09 -12.92 -11.07
C ASN A 53 -2.28 -12.16 -10.47
N ARG A 54 -2.18 -11.68 -9.23
CA ARG A 54 -3.32 -11.07 -8.54
C ARG A 54 -3.04 -9.61 -8.22
N PRO A 55 -3.69 -8.67 -8.90
CA PRO A 55 -3.62 -7.27 -8.49
C PRO A 55 -4.58 -7.03 -7.31
N VAL A 56 -4.12 -6.25 -6.34
CA VAL A 56 -4.94 -5.77 -5.23
C VAL A 56 -4.98 -4.26 -5.33
N LYS A 57 -6.18 -3.69 -5.38
CA LYS A 57 -6.35 -2.25 -5.47
C LYS A 57 -7.04 -1.75 -4.20
N ILE A 58 -6.43 -0.76 -3.56
CA ILE A 58 -6.94 -0.18 -2.32
C ILE A 58 -6.99 1.34 -2.42
N ARG A 59 -7.88 1.94 -1.63
CA ARG A 59 -7.92 3.39 -1.45
C ARG A 59 -7.38 3.71 -0.07
N VAL A 60 -6.49 4.68 0.01
CA VAL A 60 -5.91 5.12 1.27
C VAL A 60 -6.94 5.94 2.04
N LEU A 61 -7.30 5.49 3.23
CA LEU A 61 -8.22 6.19 4.13
C LEU A 61 -7.48 6.97 5.21
N SER A 62 -6.31 6.47 5.61
CA SER A 62 -5.47 7.15 6.61
C SER A 62 -4.02 6.95 6.23
N ASP A 63 -3.22 8.01 6.36
CA ASP A 63 -1.78 7.97 6.11
C ASP A 63 -0.98 8.04 7.40
N VAL A 64 -1.64 7.89 8.54
CA VAL A 64 -1.02 7.93 9.87
C VAL A 64 -1.00 6.53 10.45
N GLU A 65 0.16 6.11 10.96
CA GLU A 65 0.27 4.81 11.63
C GLU A 65 -0.62 4.79 12.86
N GLN A 66 -1.51 3.81 12.90
CA GLN A 66 -2.42 3.63 14.01
C GLN A 66 -1.99 2.45 14.87
N LYS A 67 -2.27 2.54 16.17
CA LYS A 67 -1.96 1.48 17.11
C LYS A 67 -3.27 0.87 17.59
N GLY A 68 -3.39 -0.45 17.50
CA GLY A 68 -4.59 -1.14 17.95
C GLY A 68 -4.91 -2.34 17.09
N LYS A 69 -5.97 -3.06 17.50
CA LYS A 69 -6.31 -4.34 16.86
C LYS A 69 -6.90 -4.20 15.47
N ASP A 70 -7.56 -3.09 15.18
CA ASP A 70 -8.26 -2.89 13.91
C ASP A 70 -7.57 -1.87 13.00
N VAL A 71 -6.27 -1.69 13.18
CA VAL A 71 -5.49 -0.71 12.43
C VAL A 71 -5.66 -0.84 10.92
N ALA A 72 -5.62 -2.07 10.41
CA ALA A 72 -5.67 -2.29 8.96
C ALA A 72 -7.00 -1.85 8.36
N ARG A 73 -8.10 -2.01 9.09
CA ARG A 73 -9.43 -1.65 8.59
C ARG A 73 -9.61 -0.14 8.44
N GLU A 74 -8.92 0.62 9.27
CA GLU A 74 -9.05 2.07 9.27
C GLU A 74 -8.10 2.75 8.31
N MET A 75 -7.09 2.05 7.81
CA MET A 75 -6.07 2.62 6.95
C MET A 75 -6.43 2.57 5.47
N PHE A 76 -7.20 1.58 5.05
CA PHE A 76 -7.54 1.45 3.63
C PHE A 76 -8.86 0.72 3.45
N GLU A 77 -9.43 0.87 2.24
CA GLU A 77 -10.56 0.06 1.80
C GLU A 77 -10.17 -0.64 0.50
N VAL A 78 -10.59 -1.89 0.37
CA VAL A 78 -10.34 -2.65 -0.86
C VAL A 78 -11.35 -2.21 -1.91
N ILE A 79 -10.85 -1.73 -3.05
CA ILE A 79 -11.70 -1.29 -4.15
C ILE A 79 -11.95 -2.44 -5.10
N GLU A 80 -10.90 -3.22 -5.35
CA GLU A 80 -10.94 -4.28 -6.33
C GLU A 80 -9.82 -5.27 -6.04
N GLY A 81 -10.11 -6.53 -6.12
CA GLY A 81 -9.14 -7.56 -5.81
C GLY A 81 -9.02 -8.61 -6.86
#